data_c0d6877f3e02623ad77dbcdc80cda520
#
_entry.id   c0d6877f3e02623ad77dbcdc80cda520
#
_cell.length_a   1.000
_cell.length_b   1.000
_cell.length_c   1.000
_cell.angle_alpha   90.00
_cell.angle_beta   90.00
_cell.angle_gamma   90.00
#
_symmetry.space_group_name_H-M   'P 1'
#
loop_
_entity.id
_entity.type
_entity.pdbx_description
1 polymer ?
#
loop_
_entity_poly.entity_id
_entity_poly.type
_entity_poly.pdbx_seq_one_letter_code
_entity_poly.pdbx_strand_id
1 'polypeptide(L)'
;MSGFFIILVLINLFPLLNTFFLKQKEIVGIAGKYTLLNPPEDVLRLISSPLITVDQNGEIQPVLAHSWETLNSGKTYRFHLKNDLYWSDKKKFTAKEIKYTLKDVDVKVIDDYTIDFNLKQALVIFPIYLTQPVIKYPLEGVGSLYSVQSYRLEKNILKTIYLSPNKPGAALKVYKFYNTEEDLINAYKKGEITSFNTLNRTLAESFVKWKNTKIDRNVDYSQIITLFINTRSGMLEDRDVRKALAYASPQFNNFGVPAKGPLPPTSWAYTDDVKTYTLNEERAINLLEKPLSSASASAKLKLYTFFDYADIAEQLKRNYENVGLKISLKILSYIPTDFDLLLTSWTPPSDPDQYFFWHSTQQGTNITRLNNVKVDKLLEDGRRIINVKQREKIYKDFQKTIVEEVPAYFLYHPFVYTIHRK
;
A
#
# COMPACT_ATOMS: atom_id res chain seq x y z
N MET A 1 29.19 -55.82 -21.01
CA MET A 1 29.44 -55.09 -19.77
C MET A 1 29.37 -53.54 -19.91
N SER A 2 29.58 -52.93 -21.08
CA SER A 2 29.62 -51.44 -21.22
C SER A 2 28.24 -50.75 -21.13
N GLY A 3 27.16 -51.42 -21.54
CA GLY A 3 25.83 -50.80 -21.48
C GLY A 3 25.24 -50.59 -20.07
N PHE A 4 25.57 -51.50 -19.14
CA PHE A 4 25.11 -51.44 -17.75
C PHE A 4 25.78 -50.28 -16.97
N PHE A 5 27.02 -49.96 -17.30
CA PHE A 5 27.79 -48.87 -16.71
C PHE A 5 27.24 -47.48 -17.15
N ILE A 6 26.83 -47.39 -18.42
CA ILE A 6 26.22 -46.15 -18.95
C ILE A 6 24.86 -45.87 -18.31
N ILE A 7 24.04 -46.93 -18.08
CA ILE A 7 22.74 -46.79 -17.40
C ILE A 7 22.91 -46.37 -15.94
N LEU A 8 23.91 -46.93 -15.22
CA LEU A 8 24.23 -46.58 -13.83
C LEU A 8 24.74 -45.13 -13.70
N VAL A 9 25.54 -44.65 -14.65
CA VAL A 9 26.01 -43.27 -14.71
C VAL A 9 24.86 -42.32 -15.02
N LEU A 10 23.95 -42.67 -15.93
CA LEU A 10 22.77 -41.89 -16.24
C LEU A 10 21.78 -41.83 -15.05
N ILE A 11 21.58 -42.93 -14.31
CA ILE A 11 20.72 -42.95 -13.12
C ILE A 11 21.30 -42.07 -11.99
N ASN A 12 22.63 -42.06 -11.81
CA ASN A 12 23.28 -41.21 -10.80
C ASN A 12 23.41 -39.74 -11.23
N LEU A 13 23.45 -39.46 -12.55
CA LEU A 13 23.42 -38.11 -13.10
C LEU A 13 22.00 -37.53 -13.18
N PHE A 14 20.96 -38.37 -13.21
CA PHE A 14 19.55 -37.93 -13.33
C PHE A 14 19.09 -37.04 -12.19
N PRO A 15 19.41 -37.26 -10.89
CA PRO A 15 19.12 -36.31 -9.81
C PRO A 15 19.91 -35.00 -9.96
N LEU A 16 21.16 -35.07 -10.39
CA LEU A 16 22.00 -33.89 -10.64
C LEU A 16 21.50 -33.10 -11.87
N LEU A 17 21.10 -33.78 -12.94
CA LEU A 17 20.46 -33.17 -14.10
C LEU A 17 19.09 -32.60 -13.75
N ASN A 18 18.29 -33.29 -12.93
CA ASN A 18 16.98 -32.80 -12.49
C ASN A 18 17.07 -31.54 -11.62
N THR A 19 18.08 -31.43 -10.75
CA THR A 19 18.36 -30.20 -10.01
C THR A 19 18.90 -29.07 -10.88
N PHE A 20 19.54 -29.39 -11.99
CA PHE A 20 20.05 -28.39 -12.95
C PHE A 20 19.01 -27.94 -13.99
N PHE A 21 18.05 -28.81 -14.37
CA PHE A 21 17.08 -28.53 -15.44
C PHE A 21 15.69 -28.11 -14.96
N LEU A 22 15.31 -28.40 -13.72
CA LEU A 22 14.06 -27.91 -13.13
C LEU A 22 14.33 -26.71 -12.21
N LYS A 23 14.82 -25.59 -12.75
CA LYS A 23 14.64 -24.33 -12.02
C LYS A 23 13.15 -24.16 -11.75
N GLN A 24 12.75 -24.29 -10.50
CA GLN A 24 11.35 -24.01 -10.10
C GLN A 24 10.93 -22.68 -10.72
N LYS A 25 9.85 -22.70 -11.48
CA LYS A 25 9.33 -21.54 -12.14
C LYS A 25 8.02 -21.15 -11.46
N GLU A 26 8.02 -19.98 -10.85
CA GLU A 26 6.84 -19.39 -10.28
C GLU A 26 6.21 -18.42 -11.30
N ILE A 27 4.97 -18.66 -11.69
CA ILE A 27 4.26 -17.83 -12.66
C ILE A 27 3.10 -17.16 -11.94
N VAL A 28 3.29 -15.87 -11.62
CA VAL A 28 2.32 -15.07 -10.87
C VAL A 28 1.44 -14.29 -11.85
N GLY A 29 0.11 -14.42 -11.71
CA GLY A 29 -0.85 -13.62 -12.45
C GLY A 29 -1.25 -12.38 -11.68
N ILE A 30 -1.37 -11.24 -12.37
CA ILE A 30 -1.86 -9.98 -11.82
C ILE A 30 -2.92 -9.41 -12.77
N ALA A 31 -4.08 -9.04 -12.22
CA ALA A 31 -5.08 -8.28 -12.95
C ALA A 31 -4.76 -6.79 -12.92
N GLY A 32 -4.91 -6.10 -14.05
CA GLY A 32 -4.66 -4.67 -14.17
C GLY A 32 -3.85 -4.30 -15.40
N LYS A 33 -3.81 -3.01 -15.69
CA LYS A 33 -3.05 -2.44 -16.81
C LYS A 33 -1.82 -1.73 -16.27
N TYR A 34 -0.66 -2.26 -16.59
CA TYR A 34 0.65 -1.74 -16.18
C TYR A 34 1.47 -1.34 -17.39
N THR A 35 2.37 -0.39 -17.21
CA THR A 35 3.31 0.07 -18.25
C THR A 35 4.74 0.01 -17.73
N LEU A 36 5.74 0.26 -18.58
CA LEU A 36 7.14 0.36 -18.13
C LEU A 36 7.40 1.56 -17.20
N LEU A 37 6.56 2.60 -17.28
CA LEU A 37 6.67 3.77 -16.40
C LEU A 37 5.91 3.59 -15.08
N ASN A 38 4.96 2.66 -15.03
CA ASN A 38 4.17 2.35 -13.83
C ASN A 38 4.00 0.83 -13.70
N PRO A 39 5.07 0.08 -13.42
CA PRO A 39 4.98 -1.35 -13.14
C PRO A 39 4.44 -1.59 -11.72
N PRO A 40 4.03 -2.83 -11.38
CA PRO A 40 3.63 -3.16 -10.01
C PRO A 40 4.77 -2.90 -9.01
N GLU A 41 4.43 -2.33 -7.85
CA GLU A 41 5.42 -2.01 -6.81
C GLU A 41 6.14 -3.26 -6.31
N ASP A 42 5.43 -4.39 -6.17
CA ASP A 42 6.01 -5.67 -5.78
C ASP A 42 7.12 -6.12 -6.73
N VAL A 43 6.95 -5.88 -8.03
CA VAL A 43 8.00 -6.16 -9.04
C VAL A 43 9.18 -5.22 -8.85
N LEU A 44 8.92 -3.91 -8.65
CA LEU A 44 9.98 -2.92 -8.43
C LEU A 44 10.86 -3.26 -7.23
N ARG A 45 10.25 -3.65 -6.10
CA ARG A 45 10.97 -4.05 -4.87
C ARG A 45 11.79 -5.33 -5.04
N LEU A 46 11.42 -6.21 -5.96
CA LEU A 46 12.20 -7.41 -6.28
C LEU A 46 13.42 -7.09 -7.14
N ILE A 47 13.32 -6.12 -8.04
CA ILE A 47 14.37 -5.83 -9.04
C ILE A 47 15.30 -4.70 -8.64
N SER A 48 14.94 -3.88 -7.64
CA SER A 48 15.81 -2.80 -7.20
C SER A 48 15.66 -2.45 -5.73
N SER A 49 16.70 -1.85 -5.19
CA SER A 49 16.75 -1.34 -3.82
C SER A 49 16.62 0.19 -3.78
N PRO A 50 16.20 0.76 -2.63
CA PRO A 50 16.15 2.21 -2.40
C PRO A 50 17.51 2.75 -1.94
N LEU A 51 17.65 4.08 -1.83
CA LEU A 51 18.83 4.69 -1.21
C LEU A 51 18.94 4.34 0.28
N ILE A 52 17.81 4.37 0.97
CA ILE A 52 17.68 4.01 2.39
C ILE A 52 16.42 3.18 2.62
N THR A 53 16.34 2.51 3.75
CA THR A 53 15.11 1.88 4.25
C THR A 53 14.82 2.36 5.66
N VAL A 54 13.60 2.07 6.15
CA VAL A 54 13.23 2.27 7.55
C VAL A 54 12.99 0.88 8.16
N ASP A 55 13.63 0.60 9.27
CA ASP A 55 13.46 -0.68 9.96
C ASP A 55 12.18 -0.72 10.82
N GLN A 56 11.93 -1.86 11.46
CA GLN A 56 10.74 -2.08 12.29
C GLN A 56 10.67 -1.16 13.53
N ASN A 57 11.79 -0.55 13.91
CA ASN A 57 11.87 0.38 15.02
C ASN A 57 11.72 1.84 14.57
N GLY A 58 11.56 2.09 13.26
CA GLY A 58 11.48 3.43 12.69
C GLY A 58 12.83 4.10 12.43
N GLU A 59 13.93 3.36 12.62
CA GLU A 59 15.28 3.88 12.38
C GLU A 59 15.65 3.77 10.90
N ILE A 60 16.29 4.84 10.38
CA ILE A 60 16.70 4.90 8.98
C ILE A 60 17.99 4.11 8.79
N GLN A 61 17.96 3.16 7.85
CA GLN A 61 19.09 2.29 7.51
C GLN A 61 19.59 2.57 6.10
N PRO A 62 20.89 2.71 5.88
CA PRO A 62 21.47 2.90 4.56
C PRO A 62 21.40 1.61 3.73
N VAL A 63 21.07 1.72 2.41
CA VAL A 63 20.98 0.57 1.49
C VAL A 63 21.89 0.79 0.27
N LEU A 64 21.49 1.59 -0.74
CA LEU A 64 22.36 1.97 -1.86
C LEU A 64 23.29 3.13 -1.50
N ALA A 65 22.86 4.02 -0.61
CA ALA A 65 23.77 4.93 0.08
C ALA A 65 24.51 4.17 1.18
N HIS A 66 25.74 4.58 1.51
CA HIS A 66 26.44 4.11 2.71
C HIS A 66 26.27 5.09 3.88
N SER A 67 26.04 6.38 3.60
CA SER A 67 25.83 7.44 4.59
C SER A 67 25.17 8.66 3.96
N TRP A 68 24.73 9.57 4.80
CA TRP A 68 24.29 10.91 4.40
C TRP A 68 24.60 11.92 5.48
N GLU A 69 24.64 13.18 5.10
CA GLU A 69 24.83 14.32 5.99
C GLU A 69 23.76 15.39 5.74
N THR A 70 23.44 16.12 6.78
CA THR A 70 22.47 17.21 6.74
C THR A 70 23.20 18.53 6.74
N LEU A 71 22.98 19.33 5.71
CA LEU A 71 23.63 20.63 5.52
C LEU A 71 22.59 21.76 5.51
N ASN A 72 23.07 23.02 5.60
CA ASN A 72 22.24 24.21 5.45
C ASN A 72 21.03 24.21 6.41
N SER A 73 21.24 23.82 7.67
CA SER A 73 20.18 23.75 8.70
C SER A 73 18.97 22.90 8.29
N GLY A 74 19.22 21.74 7.65
CA GLY A 74 18.16 20.79 7.26
C GLY A 74 17.51 21.07 5.90
N LYS A 75 18.08 21.98 5.12
CA LYS A 75 17.60 22.26 3.74
C LYS A 75 18.33 21.47 2.65
N THR A 76 19.49 20.88 2.96
CA THR A 76 20.24 20.07 2.01
C THR A 76 20.60 18.75 2.65
N TYR A 77 20.31 17.65 1.95
CA TYR A 77 20.71 16.30 2.32
C TYR A 77 21.67 15.77 1.27
N ARG A 78 22.92 15.53 1.67
CA ARG A 78 23.96 14.97 0.82
C ARG A 78 24.09 13.49 1.09
N PHE A 79 23.84 12.68 0.07
CA PHE A 79 23.97 11.23 0.15
C PHE A 79 25.24 10.76 -0.53
N HIS A 80 25.97 9.86 0.14
CA HIS A 80 27.14 9.18 -0.36
C HIS A 80 26.78 7.75 -0.75
N LEU A 81 26.93 7.44 -2.01
CA LEU A 81 26.55 6.14 -2.59
C LEU A 81 27.65 5.11 -2.39
N LYS A 82 27.27 3.83 -2.29
CA LYS A 82 28.22 2.73 -2.39
C LYS A 82 28.85 2.70 -3.78
N ASN A 83 30.16 2.49 -3.85
CA ASN A 83 30.92 2.57 -5.10
C ASN A 83 31.19 1.20 -5.76
N ASP A 84 30.71 0.11 -5.18
CA ASP A 84 30.87 -1.27 -5.62
C ASP A 84 29.59 -1.85 -6.26
N LEU A 85 28.58 -1.02 -6.51
CA LEU A 85 27.29 -1.43 -7.04
C LEU A 85 27.25 -1.31 -8.58
N TYR A 86 26.45 -2.19 -9.18
CA TYR A 86 26.20 -2.24 -10.63
C TYR A 86 24.70 -2.37 -10.90
N TRP A 87 24.25 -1.75 -11.97
CA TRP A 87 22.94 -1.99 -12.54
C TRP A 87 22.83 -3.42 -13.07
N SER A 88 21.60 -3.89 -13.26
CA SER A 88 21.36 -5.21 -13.86
C SER A 88 21.94 -5.37 -15.25
N ASP A 89 22.14 -4.27 -16.01
CA ASP A 89 22.84 -4.23 -17.29
C ASP A 89 24.39 -4.26 -17.16
N LYS A 90 24.93 -4.48 -15.95
CA LYS A 90 26.35 -4.52 -15.59
C LYS A 90 27.11 -3.20 -15.71
N LYS A 91 26.43 -2.09 -15.97
CA LYS A 91 27.03 -0.76 -15.90
C LYS A 91 27.17 -0.33 -14.45
N LYS A 92 28.18 0.50 -14.18
CA LYS A 92 28.43 1.06 -12.86
C LYS A 92 27.24 1.87 -12.40
N PHE A 93 26.80 1.69 -11.14
CA PHE A 93 25.79 2.52 -10.53
C PHE A 93 26.41 3.84 -10.11
N THR A 94 25.85 4.96 -10.58
CA THR A 94 26.33 6.31 -10.24
C THR A 94 25.17 7.26 -9.95
N ALA A 95 25.48 8.38 -9.30
CA ALA A 95 24.51 9.41 -8.96
C ALA A 95 23.81 10.04 -10.16
N LYS A 96 24.45 10.03 -11.35
CA LYS A 96 23.92 10.61 -12.59
C LYS A 96 22.63 9.97 -13.10
N GLU A 97 22.41 8.71 -12.73
CA GLU A 97 21.27 7.91 -13.20
C GLU A 97 20.12 7.91 -12.19
N ILE A 98 20.34 8.44 -10.97
CA ILE A 98 19.30 8.53 -9.94
C ILE A 98 18.32 9.64 -10.31
N LYS A 99 17.06 9.27 -10.48
CA LYS A 99 15.98 10.20 -10.81
C LYS A 99 14.84 10.05 -9.81
N TYR A 100 14.77 10.97 -8.85
CA TYR A 100 13.62 11.14 -8.00
C TYR A 100 12.83 12.37 -8.46
N THR A 101 11.52 12.21 -8.65
CA THR A 101 10.62 13.33 -8.90
C THR A 101 9.92 13.69 -7.61
N LEU A 102 10.53 14.58 -6.83
CA LEU A 102 10.01 15.04 -5.55
C LEU A 102 9.57 16.49 -5.68
N LYS A 103 8.35 16.79 -5.23
CA LYS A 103 7.83 18.15 -5.25
C LYS A 103 8.68 19.04 -4.33
N ASP A 104 9.05 20.23 -4.82
CA ASP A 104 9.80 21.24 -4.09
C ASP A 104 11.20 20.80 -3.62
N VAL A 105 11.80 19.82 -4.31
CA VAL A 105 13.17 19.35 -4.08
C VAL A 105 13.96 19.47 -5.38
N ASP A 106 15.09 20.16 -5.32
CA ASP A 106 16.08 20.21 -6.40
C ASP A 106 17.16 19.15 -6.17
N VAL A 107 17.37 18.27 -7.16
CA VAL A 107 18.32 17.16 -7.08
C VAL A 107 19.56 17.52 -7.87
N LYS A 108 20.73 17.60 -7.20
CA LYS A 108 22.00 17.97 -7.79
C LYS A 108 23.05 16.86 -7.65
N VAL A 109 23.55 16.37 -8.75
CA VAL A 109 24.72 15.46 -8.78
C VAL A 109 25.99 16.27 -8.52
N ILE A 110 26.76 15.91 -7.49
CA ILE A 110 28.03 16.56 -7.13
C ILE A 110 29.20 15.84 -7.83
N ASP A 111 29.21 14.50 -7.72
CA ASP A 111 30.16 13.62 -8.40
C ASP A 111 29.48 12.25 -8.69
N ASP A 112 30.23 11.25 -9.13
CA ASP A 112 29.70 9.94 -9.49
C ASP A 112 29.06 9.20 -8.31
N TYR A 113 29.42 9.52 -7.07
CA TYR A 113 28.94 8.84 -5.87
C TYR A 113 28.34 9.78 -4.81
N THR A 114 28.15 11.06 -5.18
CA THR A 114 27.61 12.06 -4.25
C THR A 114 26.43 12.80 -4.90
N ILE A 115 25.29 12.84 -4.22
CA ILE A 115 24.06 13.48 -4.69
C ILE A 115 23.46 14.33 -3.57
N ASP A 116 23.09 15.56 -3.90
CA ASP A 116 22.43 16.51 -3.01
C ASP A 116 20.93 16.61 -3.35
N PHE A 117 20.13 16.60 -2.29
CA PHE A 117 18.71 16.94 -2.34
C PHE A 117 18.51 18.28 -1.63
N ASN A 118 18.15 19.32 -2.40
CA ASN A 118 17.98 20.67 -1.90
C ASN A 118 16.49 20.98 -1.76
N LEU A 119 16.05 21.23 -0.53
CA LEU A 119 14.68 21.47 -0.15
C LEU A 119 14.41 22.98 -0.07
N LYS A 120 13.23 23.43 -0.49
CA LYS A 120 12.80 24.83 -0.29
C LYS A 120 12.67 25.17 1.19
N GLN A 121 12.21 24.23 2.01
CA GLN A 121 12.06 24.35 3.45
C GLN A 121 12.74 23.18 4.15
N ALA A 122 13.31 23.44 5.33
CA ALA A 122 13.90 22.37 6.12
C ALA A 122 12.85 21.30 6.49
N LEU A 123 13.21 20.04 6.27
CA LEU A 123 12.36 18.90 6.61
C LEU A 123 13.24 17.80 7.21
N VAL A 124 13.23 17.71 8.52
CA VAL A 124 14.13 16.83 9.27
C VAL A 124 14.00 15.36 8.91
N ILE A 125 12.80 14.93 8.60
CA ILE A 125 12.49 13.55 8.22
C ILE A 125 12.67 13.27 6.71
N PHE A 126 13.23 14.21 5.95
CA PHE A 126 13.35 14.09 4.49
C PHE A 126 13.89 12.73 4.01
N PRO A 127 14.92 12.12 4.63
CA PRO A 127 15.44 10.84 4.15
C PRO A 127 14.38 9.75 3.97
N ILE A 128 13.31 9.72 4.78
CA ILE A 128 12.26 8.69 4.68
C ILE A 128 11.54 8.67 3.33
N TYR A 129 11.57 9.77 2.57
CA TYR A 129 10.98 9.83 1.22
C TYR A 129 11.84 9.15 0.16
N LEU A 130 13.06 8.72 0.50
CA LEU A 130 13.99 8.02 -0.39
C LEU A 130 13.95 6.49 -0.21
N THR A 131 12.86 5.96 0.32
CA THR A 131 12.60 4.51 0.48
C THR A 131 12.02 3.85 -0.78
N GLN A 132 11.80 4.60 -1.84
CA GLN A 132 11.37 4.05 -3.12
C GLN A 132 12.55 3.43 -3.88
N PRO A 133 12.37 2.26 -4.53
CA PRO A 133 13.42 1.63 -5.33
C PRO A 133 13.94 2.56 -6.43
N VAL A 134 15.26 2.60 -6.60
CA VAL A 134 15.91 3.37 -7.68
C VAL A 134 15.89 2.55 -8.95
N ILE A 135 15.21 3.02 -10.00
CA ILE A 135 15.05 2.31 -11.27
C ILE A 135 15.61 3.16 -12.40
N LYS A 136 16.41 2.52 -13.26
CA LYS A 136 16.78 3.08 -14.57
C LYS A 136 15.85 2.51 -15.65
N TYR A 137 15.27 3.39 -16.45
CA TYR A 137 14.41 2.97 -17.56
C TYR A 137 15.13 2.01 -18.52
N PRO A 138 14.50 0.93 -19.00
CA PRO A 138 13.07 0.62 -18.82
C PRO A 138 12.74 -0.11 -17.49
N LEU A 139 13.56 -0.99 -16.96
CA LEU A 139 13.37 -1.77 -15.73
C LEU A 139 14.71 -2.29 -15.21
N GLU A 140 15.77 -1.49 -15.34
CA GLU A 140 17.08 -1.84 -14.80
C GLU A 140 17.14 -1.49 -13.33
N GLY A 141 17.42 -2.47 -12.51
CA GLY A 141 17.51 -2.33 -11.06
C GLY A 141 18.94 -2.47 -10.54
N VAL A 142 19.13 -2.21 -9.25
CA VAL A 142 20.41 -2.28 -8.55
C VAL A 142 20.23 -2.84 -7.13
N GLY A 143 21.20 -3.63 -6.68
CA GLY A 143 21.24 -4.14 -5.29
C GLY A 143 20.10 -5.07 -4.90
N SER A 144 19.54 -5.84 -5.82
CA SER A 144 18.26 -6.54 -5.71
C SER A 144 18.38 -8.06 -5.71
N LEU A 145 17.27 -8.73 -5.40
CA LEU A 145 17.16 -10.19 -5.41
C LEU A 145 17.00 -10.77 -6.82
N TYR A 146 16.41 -9.99 -7.74
CA TYR A 146 16.12 -10.39 -9.11
C TYR A 146 16.55 -9.30 -10.10
N SER A 147 16.80 -9.72 -11.34
CA SER A 147 16.99 -8.85 -12.49
C SER A 147 15.95 -9.16 -13.55
N VAL A 148 15.53 -8.14 -14.31
CA VAL A 148 14.64 -8.36 -15.45
C VAL A 148 15.44 -9.00 -16.58
N GLN A 149 15.08 -10.22 -16.94
CA GLN A 149 15.67 -10.94 -18.06
C GLN A 149 15.07 -10.48 -19.40
N SER A 150 13.76 -10.33 -19.43
CA SER A 150 13.01 -9.84 -20.59
C SER A 150 11.61 -9.42 -20.18
N TYR A 151 10.93 -8.66 -21.04
CA TYR A 151 9.52 -8.33 -20.90
C TYR A 151 8.81 -8.32 -22.25
N ARG A 152 7.50 -8.43 -22.23
CA ARG A 152 6.66 -8.34 -23.42
C ARG A 152 5.64 -7.24 -23.24
N LEU A 153 5.50 -6.40 -24.27
CA LEU A 153 4.48 -5.34 -24.34
C LEU A 153 3.47 -5.65 -25.45
N GLU A 154 2.27 -5.18 -25.25
CA GLU A 154 1.24 -5.05 -26.27
C GLU A 154 0.60 -3.67 -26.15
N LYS A 155 0.71 -2.84 -27.20
CA LYS A 155 0.23 -1.44 -27.20
C LYS A 155 0.72 -0.64 -25.97
N ASN A 156 2.01 -0.74 -25.64
CA ASN A 156 2.66 -0.14 -24.48
C ASN A 156 2.19 -0.66 -23.09
N ILE A 157 1.34 -1.70 -23.06
CA ILE A 157 0.90 -2.34 -21.82
C ILE A 157 1.73 -3.59 -21.59
N LEU A 158 2.22 -3.76 -20.37
CA LEU A 158 2.95 -4.96 -19.94
C LEU A 158 2.03 -6.18 -20.01
N LYS A 159 2.52 -7.25 -20.66
CA LYS A 159 1.87 -8.56 -20.71
C LYS A 159 2.63 -9.61 -19.92
N THR A 160 3.94 -9.50 -19.89
CA THR A 160 4.79 -10.45 -19.15
C THR A 160 6.10 -9.78 -18.77
N ILE A 161 6.59 -10.11 -17.57
CA ILE A 161 7.94 -9.80 -17.10
C ILE A 161 8.59 -11.11 -16.66
N TYR A 162 9.79 -11.40 -17.16
CA TYR A 162 10.62 -12.53 -16.75
C TYR A 162 11.72 -12.04 -15.83
N LEU A 163 11.77 -12.57 -14.61
CA LEU A 163 12.78 -12.23 -13.62
C LEU A 163 13.72 -13.41 -13.40
N SER A 164 15.03 -13.15 -13.53
CA SER A 164 16.09 -14.09 -13.19
C SER A 164 16.61 -13.78 -11.78
N PRO A 165 16.77 -14.77 -10.91
CA PRO A 165 17.34 -14.56 -9.57
C PRO A 165 18.83 -14.20 -9.67
N ASN A 166 19.26 -13.25 -8.84
CA ASN A 166 20.65 -12.83 -8.72
C ASN A 166 21.46 -13.74 -7.78
N LYS A 167 20.79 -14.65 -7.05
CA LYS A 167 21.41 -15.65 -6.17
C LYS A 167 21.07 -17.06 -6.64
N PRO A 168 22.02 -18.02 -6.59
CA PRO A 168 21.75 -19.42 -6.91
C PRO A 168 20.67 -20.02 -6.00
N GLY A 169 19.87 -20.95 -6.55
CA GLY A 169 18.85 -21.70 -5.81
C GLY A 169 17.48 -21.03 -5.71
N ALA A 170 17.33 -19.77 -6.07
CA ALA A 170 16.03 -19.13 -6.11
C ALA A 170 15.28 -19.47 -7.41
N ALA A 171 13.95 -19.55 -7.33
CA ALA A 171 13.07 -19.82 -8.48
C ALA A 171 13.09 -18.69 -9.50
N LEU A 172 12.92 -19.04 -10.79
CA LEU A 172 12.60 -18.06 -11.84
C LEU A 172 11.19 -17.52 -11.56
N LYS A 173 11.01 -16.19 -11.60
CA LYS A 173 9.69 -15.57 -11.46
C LYS A 173 9.21 -15.02 -12.80
N VAL A 174 7.95 -15.29 -13.12
CA VAL A 174 7.30 -14.73 -14.30
C VAL A 174 6.02 -14.06 -13.87
N TYR A 175 5.90 -12.78 -14.13
CA TYR A 175 4.67 -12.05 -13.92
C TYR A 175 3.91 -11.95 -15.23
N LYS A 176 2.65 -12.37 -15.21
CA LYS A 176 1.71 -12.24 -16.35
C LYS A 176 0.58 -11.31 -15.99
N PHE A 177 0.32 -10.34 -16.87
CA PHE A 177 -0.68 -9.29 -16.63
C PHE A 177 -1.92 -9.52 -17.48
N TYR A 178 -3.08 -9.46 -16.84
CA TYR A 178 -4.39 -9.68 -17.43
C TYR A 178 -5.24 -8.42 -17.29
N ASN A 179 -6.06 -8.14 -18.30
CA ASN A 179 -6.86 -6.90 -18.29
C ASN A 179 -7.98 -6.95 -17.23
N THR A 180 -8.49 -8.13 -16.93
CA THR A 180 -9.61 -8.38 -16.00
C THR A 180 -9.29 -9.50 -15.02
N GLU A 181 -9.99 -9.54 -13.88
CA GLU A 181 -9.92 -10.66 -12.94
C GLU A 181 -10.45 -11.95 -13.59
N GLU A 182 -11.44 -11.87 -14.46
CA GLU A 182 -11.97 -13.04 -15.19
C GLU A 182 -10.90 -13.68 -16.09
N ASP A 183 -10.14 -12.88 -16.86
CA ASP A 183 -9.04 -13.37 -17.68
C ASP A 183 -7.96 -14.04 -16.82
N LEU A 184 -7.64 -13.45 -15.67
CA LEU A 184 -6.69 -13.99 -14.68
C LEU A 184 -7.16 -15.35 -14.16
N ILE A 185 -8.42 -15.48 -13.76
CA ILE A 185 -9.03 -16.72 -13.27
C ILE A 185 -8.98 -17.79 -14.36
N ASN A 186 -9.34 -17.44 -15.60
CA ASN A 186 -9.31 -18.37 -16.74
C ASN A 186 -7.89 -18.84 -17.04
N ALA A 187 -6.88 -17.97 -16.93
CA ALA A 187 -5.48 -18.34 -17.08
C ALA A 187 -5.02 -19.32 -15.99
N TYR A 188 -5.45 -19.11 -14.73
CA TYR A 188 -5.17 -20.07 -13.66
C TYR A 188 -5.83 -21.43 -13.93
N LYS A 189 -7.12 -21.45 -14.33
CA LYS A 189 -7.84 -22.69 -14.66
C LYS A 189 -7.13 -23.47 -15.78
N LYS A 190 -6.63 -22.79 -16.79
CA LYS A 190 -5.89 -23.38 -17.92
C LYS A 190 -4.45 -23.80 -17.57
N GLY A 191 -3.92 -23.41 -16.40
CA GLY A 191 -2.53 -23.70 -16.02
C GLY A 191 -1.51 -22.75 -16.62
N GLU A 192 -1.92 -21.62 -17.14
CA GLU A 192 -1.02 -20.61 -17.71
C GLU A 192 -0.25 -19.82 -16.63
N ILE A 193 -0.79 -19.81 -15.41
CA ILE A 193 -0.17 -19.23 -14.20
C ILE A 193 -0.23 -20.25 -13.06
N THR A 194 0.71 -20.14 -12.12
CA THR A 194 0.79 -21.03 -10.96
C THR A 194 0.16 -20.40 -9.71
N SER A 195 0.07 -19.08 -9.65
CA SER A 195 -0.50 -18.37 -8.50
C SER A 195 -1.08 -17.01 -8.87
N PHE A 196 -1.99 -16.54 -8.04
CA PHE A 196 -2.52 -15.18 -8.06
C PHE A 196 -3.10 -14.80 -6.70
N ASN A 197 -3.26 -13.49 -6.46
CA ASN A 197 -3.89 -12.95 -5.26
C ASN A 197 -5.29 -12.40 -5.60
N THR A 198 -6.23 -12.52 -4.65
CA THR A 198 -7.54 -11.86 -4.71
C THR A 198 -7.99 -11.43 -3.31
N LEU A 199 -8.77 -10.36 -3.24
CA LEU A 199 -9.49 -9.94 -2.04
C LEU A 199 -10.89 -10.58 -1.98
N ASN A 200 -11.34 -11.20 -3.06
CA ASN A 200 -12.66 -11.78 -3.17
C ASN A 200 -12.71 -13.16 -2.49
N ARG A 201 -13.31 -13.18 -1.31
CA ARG A 201 -13.49 -14.41 -0.51
C ARG A 201 -14.26 -15.48 -1.25
N THR A 202 -15.38 -15.12 -1.88
CA THR A 202 -16.25 -16.09 -2.61
C THR A 202 -15.50 -16.75 -3.75
N LEU A 203 -14.69 -15.95 -4.46
CA LEU A 203 -13.80 -16.48 -5.49
C LEU A 203 -12.79 -17.47 -4.90
N ALA A 204 -12.11 -17.10 -3.82
CA ALA A 204 -11.14 -17.99 -3.16
C ALA A 204 -11.80 -19.29 -2.70
N GLU A 205 -12.99 -19.23 -2.08
CA GLU A 205 -13.74 -20.39 -1.63
C GLU A 205 -14.14 -21.32 -2.79
N SER A 206 -14.36 -20.80 -4.01
CA SER A 206 -14.66 -21.62 -5.19
C SER A 206 -13.53 -22.59 -5.56
N PHE A 207 -12.29 -22.30 -5.16
CA PHE A 207 -11.13 -23.15 -5.41
C PHE A 207 -10.82 -24.16 -4.30
N VAL A 208 -11.50 -24.12 -3.15
CA VAL A 208 -11.23 -25.02 -2.00
C VAL A 208 -11.33 -26.51 -2.40
N LYS A 209 -12.26 -26.86 -3.30
CA LYS A 209 -12.45 -28.25 -3.75
C LYS A 209 -11.46 -28.70 -4.83
N TRP A 210 -10.58 -27.81 -5.31
CA TRP A 210 -9.61 -28.17 -6.34
C TRP A 210 -8.40 -28.88 -5.72
N LYS A 211 -8.21 -30.17 -6.06
CA LYS A 211 -7.20 -31.07 -5.46
C LYS A 211 -5.76 -30.57 -5.62
N ASN A 212 -5.47 -29.88 -6.73
CA ASN A 212 -4.14 -29.35 -7.07
C ASN A 212 -3.97 -27.86 -6.68
N THR A 213 -4.87 -27.33 -5.86
CA THR A 213 -4.83 -25.93 -5.42
C THR A 213 -4.68 -25.86 -3.91
N LYS A 214 -3.89 -24.90 -3.45
CA LYS A 214 -3.78 -24.49 -2.04
C LYS A 214 -4.18 -23.01 -1.97
N ILE A 215 -4.84 -22.64 -0.88
CA ILE A 215 -5.29 -21.28 -0.62
C ILE A 215 -4.67 -20.87 0.71
N ASP A 216 -3.85 -19.84 0.67
CA ASP A 216 -3.34 -19.20 1.88
C ASP A 216 -4.09 -17.89 2.09
N ARG A 217 -4.53 -17.64 3.33
CA ARG A 217 -5.19 -16.40 3.72
C ARG A 217 -4.26 -15.61 4.64
N ASN A 218 -3.93 -14.41 4.24
CA ASN A 218 -3.14 -13.47 5.01
C ASN A 218 -3.89 -12.16 5.21
N VAL A 219 -3.42 -11.32 6.13
CA VAL A 219 -3.94 -9.96 6.29
C VAL A 219 -3.05 -9.02 5.49
N ASP A 220 -3.64 -8.20 4.66
CA ASP A 220 -2.92 -7.13 3.97
C ASP A 220 -2.92 -5.85 4.83
N TYR A 221 -1.87 -5.69 5.62
CA TYR A 221 -1.67 -4.49 6.44
C TYR A 221 -1.21 -3.26 5.66
N SER A 222 -0.93 -3.40 4.36
CA SER A 222 -0.55 -2.25 3.51
C SER A 222 -1.73 -1.35 3.17
N GLN A 223 -2.96 -1.83 3.37
CA GLN A 223 -4.18 -1.07 3.07
C GLN A 223 -5.23 -1.19 4.17
N ILE A 224 -6.11 -0.20 4.21
CA ILE A 224 -7.25 -0.13 5.13
C ILE A 224 -8.49 0.20 4.30
N ILE A 225 -9.52 -0.60 4.43
CA ILE A 225 -10.83 -0.24 3.88
C ILE A 225 -11.43 0.81 4.80
N THR A 226 -11.70 1.99 4.26
CA THR A 226 -11.96 3.20 5.03
C THR A 226 -13.17 3.94 4.47
N LEU A 227 -14.04 4.36 5.36
CA LEU A 227 -15.12 5.31 5.07
C LEU A 227 -14.61 6.72 5.36
N PHE A 228 -14.26 7.49 4.34
CA PHE A 228 -13.92 8.90 4.46
C PHE A 228 -15.17 9.76 4.58
N ILE A 229 -15.13 10.76 5.44
CA ILE A 229 -16.25 11.64 5.76
C ILE A 229 -15.84 13.09 5.42
N ASN A 230 -16.58 13.76 4.57
CA ASN A 230 -16.37 15.18 4.30
C ASN A 230 -16.85 16.00 5.51
N THR A 231 -15.90 16.46 6.33
CA THR A 231 -16.20 17.21 7.57
C THR A 231 -16.72 18.64 7.34
N ARG A 232 -16.91 19.04 6.07
CA ARG A 232 -17.49 20.33 5.66
C ARG A 232 -18.83 20.19 4.94
N SER A 233 -19.42 18.99 4.95
CA SER A 233 -20.66 18.72 4.23
C SER A 233 -21.85 18.68 5.19
N GLY A 234 -22.60 19.77 5.27
CA GLY A 234 -23.87 19.85 5.98
C GLY A 234 -23.82 19.30 7.39
N MET A 235 -24.70 18.34 7.70
CA MET A 235 -24.75 17.75 9.05
C MET A 235 -23.45 17.00 9.47
N LEU A 236 -22.57 16.66 8.54
CA LEU A 236 -21.29 16.00 8.83
C LEU A 236 -20.26 16.96 9.45
N GLU A 237 -20.51 18.25 9.49
CA GLU A 237 -19.71 19.23 10.26
C GLU A 237 -19.79 18.94 11.75
N ASP A 238 -20.95 18.42 12.20
CA ASP A 238 -21.13 18.00 13.59
C ASP A 238 -20.37 16.68 13.86
N ARG A 239 -19.45 16.72 14.83
CA ARG A 239 -18.68 15.55 15.24
C ARG A 239 -19.56 14.43 15.79
N ASP A 240 -20.67 14.75 16.42
CA ASP A 240 -21.55 13.73 17.00
C ASP A 240 -22.28 12.94 15.91
N VAL A 241 -22.62 13.58 14.77
CA VAL A 241 -23.10 12.86 13.57
C VAL A 241 -22.05 11.90 13.05
N ARG A 242 -20.77 12.32 12.95
CA ARG A 242 -19.68 11.45 12.49
C ARG A 242 -19.45 10.27 13.47
N LYS A 243 -19.54 10.51 14.78
CA LYS A 243 -19.49 9.42 15.78
C LYS A 243 -20.68 8.49 15.67
N ALA A 244 -21.88 9.02 15.40
CA ALA A 244 -23.07 8.20 15.18
C ALA A 244 -22.87 7.24 14.00
N LEU A 245 -22.31 7.71 12.88
CA LEU A 245 -21.95 6.85 11.75
C LEU A 245 -20.97 5.73 12.19
N ALA A 246 -19.95 6.05 12.99
CA ALA A 246 -19.03 5.04 13.50
C ALA A 246 -19.72 4.01 14.42
N TYR A 247 -20.62 4.43 15.32
CA TYR A 247 -21.40 3.52 16.17
C TYR A 247 -22.48 2.74 15.42
N ALA A 248 -22.99 3.24 14.30
CA ALA A 248 -23.94 2.52 13.46
C ALA A 248 -23.27 1.57 12.45
N SER A 249 -21.94 1.61 12.34
CA SER A 249 -21.20 0.75 11.43
C SER A 249 -21.01 -0.66 12.01
N PRO A 250 -21.33 -1.72 11.25
CA PRO A 250 -21.10 -3.09 11.68
C PRO A 250 -19.62 -3.47 11.61
N GLN A 251 -19.28 -4.58 12.27
CA GLN A 251 -17.94 -5.18 12.17
C GLN A 251 -17.85 -6.08 10.92
N PHE A 252 -16.80 -5.92 10.15
CA PHE A 252 -16.57 -6.65 8.90
C PHE A 252 -15.54 -7.78 9.06
N ASN A 253 -15.59 -8.55 10.15
CA ASN A 253 -14.62 -9.60 10.50
C ASN A 253 -14.47 -10.71 9.44
N ASN A 254 -15.46 -10.88 8.56
CA ASN A 254 -15.41 -11.83 7.47
C ASN A 254 -14.54 -11.35 6.29
N PHE A 255 -14.28 -10.05 6.20
CA PHE A 255 -13.53 -9.43 5.10
C PHE A 255 -12.10 -9.08 5.49
N GLY A 256 -11.81 -8.98 6.80
CA GLY A 256 -10.49 -8.58 7.28
C GLY A 256 -10.39 -8.51 8.80
N VAL A 257 -9.29 -7.98 9.27
CA VAL A 257 -9.04 -7.69 10.68
C VAL A 257 -9.44 -6.25 10.96
N PRO A 258 -10.26 -5.96 11.99
CA PRO A 258 -10.70 -4.61 12.29
C PRO A 258 -9.52 -3.64 12.42
N ALA A 259 -9.59 -2.51 11.73
CA ALA A 259 -8.61 -1.44 11.86
C ALA A 259 -9.01 -0.52 13.01
N LYS A 260 -8.04 -0.11 13.82
CA LYS A 260 -8.29 0.75 14.98
C LYS A 260 -8.00 2.23 14.71
N GLY A 261 -7.36 2.54 13.59
CA GLY A 261 -6.99 3.91 13.26
C GLY A 261 -6.24 4.01 11.93
N PRO A 262 -5.61 5.15 11.67
CA PRO A 262 -4.95 5.44 10.40
C PRO A 262 -3.57 4.78 10.23
N LEU A 263 -3.06 4.10 11.24
CA LEU A 263 -1.80 3.36 11.16
C LEU A 263 -2.05 1.86 11.31
N PRO A 264 -1.40 1.01 10.48
CA PRO A 264 -1.50 -0.44 10.61
C PRO A 264 -0.69 -0.96 11.82
N PRO A 265 -0.99 -2.15 12.34
CA PRO A 265 -0.22 -2.78 13.42
C PRO A 265 1.27 -3.01 13.11
N THR A 266 1.63 -2.97 11.83
CA THR A 266 3.02 -3.07 11.36
C THR A 266 3.81 -1.76 11.46
N SER A 267 3.15 -0.63 11.75
CA SER A 267 3.81 0.66 11.93
C SER A 267 4.48 0.73 13.30
N TRP A 268 5.71 1.23 13.35
CA TRP A 268 6.46 1.43 14.59
C TRP A 268 5.80 2.43 15.58
N ALA A 269 4.92 3.30 15.08
CA ALA A 269 4.17 4.24 15.90
C ALA A 269 2.72 3.81 16.17
N TYR A 270 2.35 2.56 15.83
CA TYR A 270 1.00 2.06 16.08
C TYR A 270 0.64 2.07 17.55
N THR A 271 -0.62 2.34 17.84
CA THR A 271 -1.22 2.13 19.15
C THR A 271 -2.63 1.58 19.01
N ASP A 272 -2.99 0.65 19.88
CA ASP A 272 -4.36 0.16 20.05
C ASP A 272 -5.12 0.87 21.18
N ASP A 273 -4.43 1.76 21.93
CA ASP A 273 -5.00 2.65 22.94
C ASP A 273 -5.71 3.84 22.30
N VAL A 274 -6.74 3.53 21.49
CA VAL A 274 -7.60 4.49 20.82
C VAL A 274 -9.06 4.18 21.14
N LYS A 275 -9.93 5.16 20.96
CA LYS A 275 -11.36 4.97 21.14
C LYS A 275 -11.89 3.90 20.19
N THR A 276 -12.59 2.92 20.74
CA THR A 276 -13.22 1.86 19.94
C THR A 276 -14.70 2.18 19.72
N TYR A 277 -15.13 2.07 18.46
CA TYR A 277 -16.53 2.16 18.07
C TYR A 277 -17.02 0.75 17.74
N THR A 278 -17.88 0.22 18.60
CA THR A 278 -18.62 -1.03 18.36
C THR A 278 -20.05 -0.69 17.97
N LEU A 279 -20.68 -1.53 17.15
CA LEU A 279 -22.06 -1.32 16.74
C LEU A 279 -22.95 -1.11 17.97
N ASN A 280 -23.59 0.05 18.03
CA ASN A 280 -24.50 0.46 19.10
C ASN A 280 -25.51 1.45 18.52
N GLU A 281 -26.64 0.92 18.04
CA GLU A 281 -27.69 1.70 17.38
C GLU A 281 -28.33 2.72 18.35
N GLU A 282 -28.56 2.34 19.60
CA GLU A 282 -29.13 3.24 20.61
C GLU A 282 -28.24 4.47 20.81
N ARG A 283 -26.93 4.26 20.96
CA ARG A 283 -25.98 5.35 21.11
C ARG A 283 -25.90 6.22 19.86
N ALA A 284 -25.98 5.61 18.67
CA ALA A 284 -26.01 6.35 17.41
C ALA A 284 -27.27 7.23 17.32
N ILE A 285 -28.43 6.69 17.65
CA ILE A 285 -29.72 7.43 17.69
C ILE A 285 -29.63 8.62 18.66
N ASN A 286 -29.14 8.39 19.88
CA ASN A 286 -29.00 9.46 20.89
C ASN A 286 -28.07 10.60 20.41
N LEU A 287 -27.00 10.27 19.69
CA LEU A 287 -26.11 11.27 19.10
C LEU A 287 -26.75 12.05 17.92
N LEU A 288 -27.71 11.43 17.25
CA LEU A 288 -28.41 12.01 16.09
C LEU A 288 -29.66 12.81 16.48
N GLU A 289 -30.19 12.67 17.71
CA GLU A 289 -31.44 13.29 18.15
C GLU A 289 -31.44 14.81 17.89
N LYS A 290 -30.42 15.52 18.35
CA LYS A 290 -30.31 16.96 18.20
C LYS A 290 -29.99 17.36 16.73
N PRO A 291 -29.02 16.76 16.03
CA PRO A 291 -28.76 17.06 14.63
C PRO A 291 -29.97 16.82 13.72
N LEU A 292 -30.74 15.73 13.92
CA LEU A 292 -31.91 15.40 13.10
C LEU A 292 -33.12 16.28 13.38
N SER A 293 -33.18 16.96 14.49
CA SER A 293 -34.26 17.91 14.80
C SER A 293 -34.12 19.25 14.04
N SER A 294 -32.98 19.51 13.41
CA SER A 294 -32.75 20.71 12.63
C SER A 294 -33.33 20.63 11.22
N ALA A 295 -33.63 21.78 10.60
CA ALA A 295 -34.22 21.84 9.25
C ALA A 295 -33.34 21.21 8.15
N SER A 296 -32.04 21.10 8.37
CA SER A 296 -31.09 20.43 7.45
C SER A 296 -31.14 18.89 7.53
N ALA A 297 -31.86 18.30 8.49
CA ALA A 297 -31.98 16.87 8.70
C ALA A 297 -32.68 16.09 7.57
N SER A 298 -33.38 16.77 6.66
CA SER A 298 -34.03 16.12 5.52
C SER A 298 -33.05 15.80 4.38
N ALA A 299 -31.82 16.31 4.44
CA ALA A 299 -30.82 16.09 3.41
C ALA A 299 -30.37 14.62 3.34
N LYS A 300 -30.27 14.10 2.12
CA LYS A 300 -29.85 12.74 1.84
C LYS A 300 -28.34 12.71 1.70
N LEU A 301 -27.63 12.00 2.59
CA LEU A 301 -26.18 11.83 2.50
C LEU A 301 -25.80 10.94 1.32
N LYS A 302 -24.85 11.40 0.50
CA LYS A 302 -24.35 10.67 -0.66
C LYS A 302 -23.18 9.79 -0.24
N LEU A 303 -23.42 8.48 -0.22
CA LEU A 303 -22.37 7.47 -0.02
C LEU A 303 -21.88 7.01 -1.39
N TYR A 304 -20.63 7.33 -1.69
CA TYR A 304 -19.95 6.86 -2.90
C TYR A 304 -19.05 5.69 -2.60
N THR A 305 -18.96 4.74 -3.55
CA THR A 305 -18.05 3.60 -3.47
C THR A 305 -17.70 3.09 -4.86
N PHE A 306 -16.80 2.10 -4.90
CA PHE A 306 -16.45 1.34 -6.11
C PHE A 306 -17.10 -0.03 -6.06
N PHE A 307 -17.14 -0.71 -7.22
CA PHE A 307 -17.79 -2.02 -7.35
C PHE A 307 -17.29 -3.05 -6.34
N ASP A 308 -15.99 -3.06 -6.06
CA ASP A 308 -15.35 -4.01 -5.14
C ASP A 308 -15.83 -3.89 -3.69
N TYR A 309 -16.42 -2.77 -3.33
CA TYR A 309 -16.92 -2.49 -1.96
C TYR A 309 -18.43 -2.30 -1.90
N ALA A 310 -19.16 -2.66 -2.96
CA ALA A 310 -20.61 -2.45 -3.06
C ALA A 310 -21.38 -3.15 -1.93
N ASP A 311 -21.03 -4.39 -1.60
CA ASP A 311 -21.69 -5.17 -0.54
C ASP A 311 -21.50 -4.52 0.84
N ILE A 312 -20.32 -3.97 1.10
CA ILE A 312 -19.99 -3.27 2.35
C ILE A 312 -20.77 -1.97 2.42
N ALA A 313 -20.82 -1.22 1.32
CA ALA A 313 -21.56 0.05 1.23
C ALA A 313 -23.08 -0.16 1.44
N GLU A 314 -23.64 -1.24 0.89
CA GLU A 314 -25.05 -1.59 1.11
C GLU A 314 -25.33 -1.97 2.58
N GLN A 315 -24.40 -2.65 3.24
CA GLN A 315 -24.54 -2.93 4.68
C GLN A 315 -24.46 -1.64 5.50
N LEU A 316 -23.49 -0.77 5.23
CA LEU A 316 -23.37 0.54 5.88
C LEU A 316 -24.65 1.36 5.68
N LYS A 317 -25.14 1.44 4.43
CA LYS A 317 -26.39 2.15 4.12
C LYS A 317 -27.55 1.67 4.97
N ARG A 318 -27.81 0.34 5.02
CA ARG A 318 -28.90 -0.21 5.84
C ARG A 318 -28.78 0.17 7.31
N ASN A 319 -27.58 0.04 7.89
CA ASN A 319 -27.36 0.37 9.29
C ASN A 319 -27.55 1.86 9.57
N TYR A 320 -27.14 2.73 8.63
CA TYR A 320 -27.34 4.18 8.78
C TYR A 320 -28.81 4.57 8.63
N GLU A 321 -29.55 3.90 7.75
CA GLU A 321 -31.01 4.10 7.62
C GLU A 321 -31.77 3.61 8.86
N ASN A 322 -31.32 2.53 9.51
CA ASN A 322 -31.91 2.04 10.77
C ASN A 322 -31.81 3.06 11.91
N VAL A 323 -30.78 3.89 11.94
CA VAL A 323 -30.61 4.94 12.95
C VAL A 323 -31.20 6.30 12.53
N GLY A 324 -31.99 6.35 11.45
CA GLY A 324 -32.76 7.51 11.01
C GLY A 324 -32.07 8.41 9.98
N LEU A 325 -30.87 8.05 9.49
CA LEU A 325 -30.23 8.80 8.42
C LEU A 325 -30.81 8.40 7.04
N LYS A 326 -30.78 9.32 6.08
CA LYS A 326 -31.16 9.04 4.69
C LYS A 326 -29.93 8.92 3.83
N ILE A 327 -29.71 7.76 3.22
CA ILE A 327 -28.50 7.48 2.42
C ILE A 327 -28.82 7.30 0.94
N SER A 328 -28.01 7.91 0.09
CA SER A 328 -28.03 7.69 -1.36
C SER A 328 -26.72 7.01 -1.76
N LEU A 329 -26.75 5.71 -2.01
CA LEU A 329 -25.60 4.97 -2.48
C LEU A 329 -25.39 5.15 -3.99
N LYS A 330 -24.14 5.39 -4.39
CA LYS A 330 -23.71 5.45 -5.79
C LYS A 330 -22.40 4.69 -5.97
N ILE A 331 -22.38 3.78 -6.96
CA ILE A 331 -21.18 3.05 -7.38
C ILE A 331 -20.52 3.82 -8.52
N LEU A 332 -19.24 4.12 -8.38
CA LEU A 332 -18.45 4.91 -9.31
C LEU A 332 -17.27 4.11 -9.88
N SER A 333 -16.75 4.58 -11.00
CA SER A 333 -15.50 4.07 -11.61
C SER A 333 -14.32 5.04 -11.47
N TYR A 334 -14.54 6.19 -10.83
CA TYR A 334 -13.53 7.22 -10.59
C TYR A 334 -13.74 7.85 -9.20
N ILE A 335 -12.68 8.43 -8.63
CA ILE A 335 -12.77 9.14 -7.34
C ILE A 335 -13.50 10.46 -7.57
N PRO A 336 -14.64 10.74 -6.88
CA PRO A 336 -15.36 11.98 -7.01
C PRO A 336 -14.59 13.15 -6.38
N THR A 337 -14.71 14.32 -6.96
CA THR A 337 -14.09 15.55 -6.41
C THR A 337 -14.86 16.09 -5.20
N ASP A 338 -16.14 15.75 -5.08
CA ASP A 338 -17.01 16.13 -3.98
C ASP A 338 -17.90 14.95 -3.56
N PHE A 339 -17.99 14.72 -2.24
CA PHE A 339 -18.75 13.64 -1.64
C PHE A 339 -19.14 14.01 -0.20
N ASP A 340 -20.16 13.34 0.34
CA ASP A 340 -20.45 13.38 1.77
C ASP A 340 -19.69 12.23 2.47
N LEU A 341 -19.84 11.02 1.92
CA LEU A 341 -19.19 9.79 2.38
C LEU A 341 -18.55 9.07 1.21
N LEU A 342 -17.32 8.60 1.36
CA LEU A 342 -16.59 7.82 0.35
C LEU A 342 -16.01 6.55 0.99
N LEU A 343 -16.51 5.39 0.58
CA LEU A 343 -15.96 4.10 0.97
C LEU A 343 -14.97 3.61 -0.08
N THR A 344 -13.72 3.43 0.32
CA THR A 344 -12.66 2.94 -0.57
C THR A 344 -11.50 2.33 0.22
N SER A 345 -10.57 1.69 -0.50
CA SER A 345 -9.28 1.32 0.05
C SER A 345 -8.38 2.53 0.18
N TRP A 346 -7.60 2.57 1.23
CA TRP A 346 -6.56 3.56 1.48
C TRP A 346 -5.25 2.88 1.86
N THR A 347 -4.16 3.30 1.23
CA THR A 347 -2.81 2.84 1.53
C THR A 347 -2.12 3.90 2.38
N PRO A 348 -1.99 3.69 3.71
CA PRO A 348 -1.23 4.60 4.56
C PRO A 348 0.24 4.60 4.15
N PRO A 349 0.95 5.74 4.30
CA PRO A 349 2.40 5.77 4.09
C PRO A 349 3.10 4.80 5.06
N SER A 350 4.26 4.28 4.65
CA SER A 350 5.08 3.39 5.49
C SER A 350 5.64 4.09 6.73
N ASP A 351 5.99 5.37 6.63
CA ASP A 351 6.25 6.23 7.81
C ASP A 351 4.92 6.77 8.33
N PRO A 352 4.75 6.93 9.65
CA PRO A 352 3.51 7.46 10.25
C PRO A 352 3.22 8.92 9.90
N ASP A 353 4.10 9.62 9.16
CA ASP A 353 3.85 10.97 8.67
C ASP A 353 2.70 10.99 7.65
N GLN A 354 1.57 11.42 8.09
CA GLN A 354 0.34 11.54 7.28
C GLN A 354 -0.06 13.01 7.04
N TYR A 355 0.92 13.92 7.06
CA TYR A 355 0.69 15.36 6.87
C TYR A 355 -0.12 15.66 5.59
N PHE A 356 0.24 15.03 4.48
CA PHE A 356 -0.43 15.27 3.20
C PHE A 356 -1.90 14.82 3.17
N PHE A 357 -2.31 13.92 4.06
CA PHE A 357 -3.67 13.38 4.06
C PHE A 357 -4.61 14.12 5.02
N TRP A 358 -4.07 14.70 6.13
CA TRP A 358 -4.92 15.20 7.20
C TRP A 358 -4.70 16.66 7.56
N HIS A 359 -3.55 17.26 7.20
CA HIS A 359 -3.28 18.65 7.56
C HIS A 359 -4.18 19.62 6.79
N SER A 360 -4.74 20.62 7.49
CA SER A 360 -5.75 21.56 6.95
C SER A 360 -5.28 22.35 5.73
N THR A 361 -3.97 22.61 5.61
CA THR A 361 -3.39 23.32 4.45
C THR A 361 -3.31 22.47 3.19
N GLN A 362 -3.50 21.15 3.29
CA GLN A 362 -3.37 20.22 2.17
C GLN A 362 -4.69 20.05 1.41
N GLN A 363 -5.22 21.12 0.86
CA GLN A 363 -6.55 21.15 0.22
C GLN A 363 -6.75 20.13 -0.92
N GLY A 364 -5.68 19.75 -1.62
CA GLY A 364 -5.75 18.80 -2.75
C GLY A 364 -5.72 17.33 -2.32
N THR A 365 -5.21 17.00 -1.15
CA THR A 365 -5.00 15.62 -0.68
C THR A 365 -5.72 15.30 0.63
N ASN A 366 -6.07 16.31 1.43
CA ASN A 366 -6.98 16.16 2.57
C ASN A 366 -8.43 16.08 2.07
N ILE A 367 -8.81 14.90 1.56
CA ILE A 367 -10.12 14.68 0.95
C ILE A 367 -11.28 14.81 1.95
N THR A 368 -11.01 14.63 3.24
CA THR A 368 -12.00 14.78 4.32
C THR A 368 -12.26 16.24 4.68
N ARG A 369 -11.43 17.15 4.18
CA ARG A 369 -11.47 18.57 4.50
C ARG A 369 -11.39 18.87 6.00
N LEU A 370 -10.78 17.95 6.77
CA LEU A 370 -10.56 18.14 8.20
C LEU A 370 -9.79 19.43 8.45
N ASN A 371 -10.25 20.21 9.40
CA ASN A 371 -9.56 21.38 9.90
C ASN A 371 -9.56 21.32 11.42
N ASN A 372 -8.46 20.85 11.99
CA ASN A 372 -8.31 20.68 13.44
C ASN A 372 -6.90 21.09 13.85
N VAL A 373 -6.80 22.17 14.61
CA VAL A 373 -5.52 22.77 15.04
C VAL A 373 -4.64 21.77 15.79
N LYS A 374 -5.22 20.87 16.59
CA LYS A 374 -4.48 19.84 17.33
C LYS A 374 -3.87 18.81 16.38
N VAL A 375 -4.64 18.37 15.39
CA VAL A 375 -4.15 17.44 14.35
C VAL A 375 -3.02 18.08 13.56
N ASP A 376 -3.21 19.33 13.11
CA ASP A 376 -2.22 20.07 12.35
C ASP A 376 -0.90 20.18 13.12
N LYS A 377 -1.01 20.59 14.40
CA LYS A 377 0.17 20.72 15.26
C LYS A 377 0.90 19.39 15.47
N LEU A 378 0.19 18.29 15.71
CA LEU A 378 0.81 16.97 15.91
C LEU A 378 1.55 16.52 14.63
N LEU A 379 0.99 16.75 13.45
CA LEU A 379 1.61 16.43 12.17
C LEU A 379 2.85 17.30 11.93
N GLU A 380 2.80 18.60 12.24
CA GLU A 380 3.96 19.49 12.14
C GLU A 380 5.08 19.10 13.11
N ASP A 381 4.74 18.84 14.38
CA ASP A 381 5.71 18.47 15.40
C ASP A 381 6.40 17.14 15.06
N GLY A 382 5.65 16.14 14.55
CA GLY A 382 6.18 14.84 14.10
C GLY A 382 7.20 14.95 12.96
N ARG A 383 7.11 16.00 12.15
CA ARG A 383 8.05 16.28 11.05
C ARG A 383 9.32 17.01 11.46
N ARG A 384 9.31 17.65 12.65
CA ARG A 384 10.44 18.46 13.16
C ARG A 384 11.40 17.67 14.04
N ILE A 385 11.04 16.47 14.45
CA ILE A 385 11.77 15.65 15.41
C ILE A 385 12.40 14.44 14.72
N ILE A 386 13.72 14.23 14.93
CA ILE A 386 14.43 13.04 14.43
C ILE A 386 14.25 11.86 15.40
N ASN A 387 14.23 12.10 16.70
CA ASN A 387 14.20 11.06 17.71
C ASN A 387 12.92 10.22 17.58
N VAL A 388 13.07 8.95 17.23
CA VAL A 388 11.96 8.03 16.96
C VAL A 388 11.03 7.86 18.15
N LYS A 389 11.55 7.76 19.38
CA LYS A 389 10.72 7.62 20.59
C LYS A 389 9.86 8.85 20.87
N GLN A 390 10.36 10.05 20.55
CA GLN A 390 9.57 11.28 20.67
C GLN A 390 8.51 11.35 19.56
N ARG A 391 8.88 10.99 18.32
CA ARG A 391 7.93 10.90 17.20
C ARG A 391 6.83 9.88 17.49
N GLU A 392 7.17 8.72 18.07
CA GLU A 392 6.22 7.68 18.44
C GLU A 392 5.10 8.23 19.35
N LYS A 393 5.46 9.00 20.38
CA LYS A 393 4.46 9.63 21.26
C LYS A 393 3.53 10.56 20.50
N ILE A 394 4.10 11.41 19.63
CA ILE A 394 3.32 12.36 18.83
C ILE A 394 2.33 11.62 17.90
N TYR A 395 2.78 10.58 17.21
CA TYR A 395 1.91 9.85 16.30
C TYR A 395 0.88 8.95 17.03
N LYS A 396 1.17 8.50 18.25
CA LYS A 396 0.14 7.88 19.12
C LYS A 396 -0.95 8.89 19.50
N ASP A 397 -0.59 10.11 19.86
CA ASP A 397 -1.55 11.19 20.16
C ASP A 397 -2.30 11.63 18.89
N PHE A 398 -1.64 11.65 17.73
CA PHE A 398 -2.29 11.88 16.45
C PHE A 398 -3.35 10.81 16.15
N GLN A 399 -3.04 9.51 16.30
CA GLN A 399 -4.01 8.44 16.10
C GLN A 399 -5.24 8.58 17.02
N LYS A 400 -5.02 8.84 18.31
CA LYS A 400 -6.10 9.09 19.26
C LYS A 400 -7.00 10.24 18.81
N THR A 401 -6.38 11.34 18.39
CA THR A 401 -7.12 12.53 17.99
C THR A 401 -7.91 12.30 16.69
N ILE A 402 -7.32 11.65 15.68
CA ILE A 402 -8.03 11.33 14.43
C ILE A 402 -9.21 10.40 14.67
N VAL A 403 -9.03 9.38 15.50
CA VAL A 403 -10.12 8.45 15.82
C VAL A 403 -11.24 9.14 16.61
N GLU A 404 -10.93 10.10 17.49
CA GLU A 404 -11.94 10.87 18.23
C GLU A 404 -12.69 11.89 17.38
N GLU A 405 -12.01 12.51 16.40
CA GLU A 405 -12.60 13.49 15.49
C GLU A 405 -13.44 12.85 14.39
N VAL A 406 -13.20 11.59 14.08
CA VAL A 406 -13.89 10.79 13.07
C VAL A 406 -13.99 11.51 11.71
N PRO A 407 -12.90 12.00 11.12
CA PRO A 407 -12.92 12.45 9.72
C PRO A 407 -12.98 11.25 8.77
N ALA A 408 -12.63 10.08 9.27
CA ALA A 408 -12.75 8.80 8.61
C ALA A 408 -13.04 7.70 9.63
N TYR A 409 -13.77 6.67 9.21
CA TYR A 409 -13.94 5.45 9.97
C TYR A 409 -13.15 4.31 9.31
N PHE A 410 -12.12 3.83 10.02
CA PHE A 410 -11.23 2.78 9.56
C PHE A 410 -11.89 1.43 9.85
N LEU A 411 -12.33 0.73 8.80
CA LEU A 411 -13.15 -0.47 8.94
C LEU A 411 -12.29 -1.70 9.22
N TYR A 412 -11.41 -2.07 8.29
CA TYR A 412 -10.58 -3.26 8.44
C TYR A 412 -9.38 -3.27 7.49
N HIS A 413 -8.35 -4.04 7.86
CA HIS A 413 -7.29 -4.51 6.98
C HIS A 413 -7.79 -5.74 6.24
N PRO A 414 -7.84 -5.77 4.91
CA PRO A 414 -8.49 -6.84 4.17
C PRO A 414 -7.72 -8.16 4.25
N PHE A 415 -8.45 -9.27 4.18
CA PHE A 415 -7.83 -10.55 3.88
C PHE A 415 -7.45 -10.59 2.42
N VAL A 416 -6.21 -11.01 2.14
CA VAL A 416 -5.74 -11.38 0.82
C VAL A 416 -5.62 -12.91 0.75
N TYR A 417 -6.18 -13.48 -0.29
CA TYR A 417 -6.16 -14.91 -0.57
C TYR A 417 -5.14 -15.16 -1.68
N THR A 418 -4.07 -15.89 -1.37
CA THR A 418 -3.14 -16.39 -2.38
C THR A 418 -3.59 -17.76 -2.82
N ILE A 419 -4.00 -17.88 -4.06
CA ILE A 419 -4.42 -19.12 -4.69
C ILE A 419 -3.24 -19.62 -5.51
N HIS A 420 -2.73 -20.81 -5.17
CA HIS A 420 -1.56 -21.35 -5.85
C HIS A 420 -1.66 -22.87 -6.07
N ARG A 421 -0.95 -23.35 -7.09
CA ARG A 421 -0.86 -24.79 -7.39
C ARG A 421 0.06 -25.46 -6.38
N LYS A 422 -0.30 -26.69 -6.01
CA LYS A 422 0.51 -27.57 -5.18
C LYS A 422 1.72 -28.11 -5.95
#